data_91b179cb1ec3c7edf0bf3a935061ea63
#
_entry.id   91b179cb1ec3c7edf0bf3a935061ea63
#
_cell.length_a   1.000
_cell.length_b   1.000
_cell.length_c   1.000
_cell.angle_alpha   90.00
_cell.angle_beta   90.00
_cell.angle_gamma   90.00
#
_symmetry.space_group_name_H-M   'P 1'
#
loop_
_entity.id
_entity.type
_entity.pdbx_description
1 polymer ?
#
loop_
_entity_poly.entity_id
_entity_poly.type
_entity_poly.pdbx_seq_one_letter_code
_entity_poly.pdbx_strand_id
1 'polypeptide(L)'
;MLYNFKDKSPKVHESNFIAESSAVIGDVTLGEDVSVWFGTVIRGDENSIVIEKGTNVQDNVTIHVSSLDKTHIGEYVNIGHGAIIHGCTIGKHSLIGMGSIILDRAEIGENTIVGAGSLVPQGKKIPSGVLCMGSPAKVVRELTEEDKKSIRENAEHYLRLSKEYNKK
;
A
#
# COMPACT_ATOMS: atom_id res chain seq x y z
N MET A 1 3.73 16.15 -2.68
CA MET A 1 3.78 17.30 -1.75
C MET A 1 3.34 16.85 -0.35
N LEU A 2 3.94 17.41 0.71
CA LEU A 2 3.58 17.11 2.10
C LEU A 2 2.67 18.22 2.66
N TYR A 3 1.56 17.84 3.29
CA TYR A 3 0.59 18.77 3.87
C TYR A 3 0.33 18.46 5.34
N ASN A 4 0.38 19.48 6.16
CA ASN A 4 -0.07 19.38 7.55
C ASN A 4 -1.60 19.39 7.62
N PHE A 5 -2.14 18.68 8.59
CA PHE A 5 -3.56 18.75 8.94
C PHE A 5 -3.69 18.95 10.45
N LYS A 6 -4.22 20.10 10.89
CA LYS A 6 -4.23 20.53 12.30
C LYS A 6 -2.80 20.49 12.88
N ASP A 7 -2.61 19.75 13.95
CA ASP A 7 -1.33 19.54 14.65
C ASP A 7 -0.51 18.34 14.10
N LYS A 8 -0.99 17.67 13.04
CA LYS A 8 -0.37 16.48 12.44
C LYS A 8 0.39 16.83 11.17
N SER A 9 1.60 16.29 11.07
CA SER A 9 2.48 16.43 9.91
C SER A 9 2.96 15.07 9.47
N PRO A 10 3.09 14.82 8.16
CA PRO A 10 3.68 13.57 7.67
C PRO A 10 5.11 13.39 8.20
N LYS A 11 5.39 12.17 8.68
CA LYS A 11 6.74 11.74 9.07
C LYS A 11 7.31 10.91 7.94
N VAL A 12 8.35 11.42 7.30
CA VAL A 12 8.98 10.79 6.13
C VAL A 12 10.46 10.55 6.41
N HIS A 13 11.01 9.49 5.83
CA HIS A 13 12.44 9.20 5.87
C HIS A 13 13.15 9.86 4.68
N GLU A 14 14.41 10.24 4.85
CA GLU A 14 15.20 10.91 3.80
C GLU A 14 15.39 10.08 2.52
N SER A 15 15.33 8.75 2.64
CA SER A 15 15.43 7.83 1.49
C SER A 15 14.13 7.68 0.69
N ASN A 16 13.01 8.28 1.16
CA ASN A 16 11.75 8.13 0.45
C ASN A 16 11.77 8.83 -0.91
N PHE A 17 11.13 8.21 -1.90
CA PHE A 17 10.73 8.88 -3.13
C PHE A 17 9.28 9.34 -3.01
N ILE A 18 9.03 10.62 -3.17
CA ILE A 18 7.67 11.19 -3.15
C ILE A 18 7.52 12.07 -4.40
N ALA A 19 6.77 11.57 -5.38
CA ALA A 19 6.56 12.28 -6.64
C ALA A 19 5.90 13.64 -6.41
N GLU A 20 6.31 14.67 -7.18
CA GLU A 20 5.82 16.05 -7.02
C GLU A 20 4.30 16.18 -7.17
N SER A 21 3.68 15.35 -8.00
CA SER A 21 2.22 15.33 -8.18
C SER A 21 1.45 14.51 -7.16
N SER A 22 2.14 13.86 -6.20
CA SER A 22 1.51 13.14 -5.10
C SER A 22 1.23 14.03 -3.90
N ALA A 23 0.29 13.61 -3.03
CA ALA A 23 -0.04 14.30 -1.79
C ALA A 23 0.00 13.34 -0.59
N VAL A 24 0.77 13.71 0.45
CA VAL A 24 0.82 13.02 1.74
C VAL A 24 0.37 13.99 2.81
N ILE A 25 -0.70 13.67 3.53
CA ILE A 25 -1.47 14.64 4.32
C ILE A 25 -1.71 14.12 5.73
N GLY A 26 -1.39 14.91 6.76
CA GLY A 26 -1.78 14.66 8.16
C GLY A 26 -0.94 13.58 8.86
N ASP A 27 -1.59 12.70 9.63
CA ASP A 27 -0.94 11.67 10.47
C ASP A 27 -0.50 10.46 9.64
N VAL A 28 0.52 10.65 8.81
CA VAL A 28 1.11 9.61 7.95
C VAL A 28 2.56 9.40 8.35
N THR A 29 2.95 8.13 8.52
CA THR A 29 4.35 7.74 8.74
C THR A 29 4.79 6.83 7.58
N LEU A 30 5.85 7.24 6.89
CA LEU A 30 6.52 6.48 5.84
C LEU A 30 7.87 5.97 6.35
N GLY A 31 8.06 4.65 6.36
CA GLY A 31 9.33 4.00 6.70
C GLY A 31 10.42 4.26 5.66
N GLU A 32 11.61 3.70 5.90
CA GLU A 32 12.73 3.78 4.95
C GLU A 32 12.35 3.26 3.57
N ASP A 33 12.92 3.87 2.52
CA ASP A 33 12.80 3.39 1.14
C ASP A 33 11.35 3.23 0.62
N VAL A 34 10.37 3.86 1.26
CA VAL A 34 9.00 3.92 0.73
C VAL A 34 9.00 4.81 -0.52
N SER A 35 8.29 4.37 -1.56
CA SER A 35 8.10 5.16 -2.77
C SER A 35 6.63 5.47 -3.02
N VAL A 36 6.32 6.76 -3.21
CA VAL A 36 4.97 7.29 -3.48
C VAL A 36 4.98 7.90 -4.88
N TRP A 37 4.26 7.27 -5.78
CA TRP A 37 4.30 7.57 -7.21
C TRP A 37 3.28 8.64 -7.62
N PHE A 38 3.26 8.96 -8.92
CA PHE A 38 2.55 10.13 -9.45
C PHE A 38 1.03 10.06 -9.24
N GLY A 39 0.43 11.19 -8.86
CA GLY A 39 -1.01 11.31 -8.65
C GLY A 39 -1.56 10.59 -7.40
N THR A 40 -0.71 9.94 -6.62
CA THR A 40 -1.12 9.22 -5.40
C THR A 40 -1.50 10.19 -4.29
N VAL A 41 -2.58 9.85 -3.56
CA VAL A 41 -3.04 10.59 -2.37
C VAL A 41 -3.04 9.67 -1.15
N ILE A 42 -2.30 10.06 -0.11
CA ILE A 42 -2.26 9.39 1.20
C ILE A 42 -2.74 10.40 2.24
N ARG A 43 -3.93 10.18 2.83
CA ARG A 43 -4.55 11.17 3.71
C ARG A 43 -4.95 10.59 5.06
N GLY A 44 -4.17 10.95 6.10
CA GLY A 44 -4.37 10.59 7.51
C GLY A 44 -4.94 11.76 8.31
N ASP A 45 -6.12 12.26 7.96
CA ASP A 45 -6.76 13.40 8.62
C ASP A 45 -7.71 12.99 9.75
N GLU A 46 -8.31 11.79 9.68
CA GLU A 46 -9.20 11.26 10.71
C GLU A 46 -8.48 10.29 11.67
N ASN A 47 -7.48 9.56 11.18
CA ASN A 47 -6.70 8.58 11.95
C ASN A 47 -5.30 8.42 11.33
N SER A 48 -4.47 7.54 11.90
CA SER A 48 -3.09 7.33 11.46
C SER A 48 -2.98 6.34 10.29
N ILE A 49 -2.01 6.62 9.40
CA ILE A 49 -1.55 5.72 8.34
C ILE A 49 -0.08 5.42 8.59
N VAL A 50 0.28 4.13 8.59
CA VAL A 50 1.67 3.68 8.66
C VAL A 50 1.98 2.83 7.44
N ILE A 51 3.04 3.17 6.72
CA ILE A 51 3.56 2.41 5.59
C ILE A 51 5.00 2.07 5.91
N GLU A 52 5.29 0.77 6.01
CA GLU A 52 6.58 0.27 6.42
C GLU A 52 7.58 0.22 5.26
N LYS A 53 8.83 -0.08 5.62
CA LYS A 53 10.02 -0.06 4.77
C LYS A 53 9.82 -0.74 3.40
N GLY A 54 10.39 -0.13 2.36
CA GLY A 54 10.51 -0.71 1.02
C GLY A 54 9.20 -0.88 0.26
N THR A 55 8.08 -0.40 0.81
CA THR A 55 6.77 -0.48 0.18
C THR A 55 6.66 0.56 -0.94
N ASN A 56 6.09 0.14 -2.09
CA ASN A 56 5.78 1.05 -3.19
C ASN A 56 4.28 1.30 -3.30
N VAL A 57 3.90 2.57 -3.41
CA VAL A 57 2.53 3.03 -3.61
C VAL A 57 2.45 3.65 -4.99
N GLN A 58 1.97 2.89 -5.97
CA GLN A 58 2.04 3.22 -7.39
C GLN A 58 1.08 4.35 -7.78
N ASP A 59 1.13 4.73 -9.07
CA ASP A 59 0.42 5.92 -9.56
C ASP A 59 -1.08 5.87 -9.30
N ASN A 60 -1.66 7.02 -8.96
CA ASN A 60 -3.10 7.23 -8.73
C ASN A 60 -3.71 6.36 -7.63
N VAL A 61 -2.93 5.83 -6.72
CA VAL A 61 -3.43 5.11 -5.54
C VAL A 61 -4.05 6.11 -4.56
N THR A 62 -5.14 5.71 -3.92
CA THR A 62 -5.73 6.45 -2.80
C THR A 62 -5.64 5.63 -1.53
N ILE A 63 -5.01 6.19 -0.49
CA ILE A 63 -4.94 5.60 0.84
C ILE A 63 -5.62 6.55 1.82
N HIS A 64 -6.63 6.05 2.53
CA HIS A 64 -7.36 6.83 3.52
C HIS A 64 -7.68 5.97 4.76
N VAL A 65 -8.31 6.57 5.72
CA VAL A 65 -8.71 6.00 7.01
C VAL A 65 -10.11 6.45 7.39
N SER A 66 -10.75 5.75 8.31
CA SER A 66 -11.92 6.27 9.03
C SER A 66 -11.53 6.73 10.42
N SER A 67 -12.42 7.43 11.11
CA SER A 67 -12.21 7.84 12.51
C SER A 67 -12.01 6.66 13.47
N LEU A 68 -12.46 5.46 13.09
CA LEU A 68 -12.37 4.25 13.91
C LEU A 68 -11.24 3.32 13.51
N ASP A 69 -10.89 3.28 12.22
CA ASP A 69 -10.01 2.28 11.65
C ASP A 69 -8.76 2.92 11.03
N LYS A 70 -7.59 2.51 11.51
CA LYS A 70 -6.27 2.90 10.99
C LYS A 70 -5.94 2.14 9.73
N THR A 71 -5.01 2.66 8.94
CA THR A 71 -4.40 1.90 7.85
C THR A 71 -2.96 1.55 8.21
N HIS A 72 -2.63 0.26 8.13
CA HIS A 72 -1.29 -0.25 8.33
C HIS A 72 -0.86 -1.13 7.15
N ILE A 73 0.25 -0.76 6.52
CA ILE A 73 0.81 -1.48 5.37
C ILE A 73 2.22 -1.92 5.75
N GLY A 74 2.44 -3.24 5.74
CA GLY A 74 3.70 -3.87 6.11
C GLY A 74 4.83 -3.61 5.11
N GLU A 75 6.00 -4.19 5.42
CA GLU A 75 7.22 -4.02 4.64
C GLU A 75 7.12 -4.65 3.24
N TYR A 76 7.76 -4.03 2.26
CA TYR A 76 7.91 -4.54 0.89
C TYR A 76 6.60 -4.92 0.21
N VAL A 77 5.52 -4.22 0.54
CA VAL A 77 4.23 -4.37 -0.12
C VAL A 77 4.22 -3.63 -1.45
N ASN A 78 3.60 -4.23 -2.46
CA ASN A 78 3.37 -3.59 -3.75
C ASN A 78 1.91 -3.15 -3.84
N ILE A 79 1.63 -1.86 -3.86
CA ILE A 79 0.28 -1.32 -4.07
C ILE A 79 0.16 -0.87 -5.52
N GLY A 80 -0.56 -1.65 -6.32
CA GLY A 80 -0.72 -1.46 -7.76
C GLY A 80 -1.51 -0.20 -8.13
N HIS A 81 -1.23 0.32 -9.32
CA HIS A 81 -1.82 1.56 -9.86
C HIS A 81 -3.33 1.65 -9.65
N GLY A 82 -3.80 2.80 -9.19
CA GLY A 82 -5.23 3.09 -9.02
C GLY A 82 -5.94 2.29 -7.94
N ALA A 83 -5.23 1.56 -7.07
CA ALA A 83 -5.86 0.86 -5.95
C ALA A 83 -6.41 1.85 -4.90
N ILE A 84 -7.45 1.42 -4.19
CA ILE A 84 -8.06 2.15 -3.08
C ILE A 84 -7.87 1.33 -1.80
N ILE A 85 -7.20 1.92 -0.82
CA ILE A 85 -6.87 1.29 0.47
C ILE A 85 -7.51 2.13 1.58
N HIS A 86 -8.40 1.54 2.36
CA HIS A 86 -9.15 2.27 3.36
C HIS A 86 -9.27 1.50 4.66
N GLY A 87 -8.76 2.08 5.78
CA GLY A 87 -8.96 1.58 7.13
C GLY A 87 -8.59 0.10 7.38
N CYS A 88 -7.54 -0.42 6.73
CA CYS A 88 -7.24 -1.86 6.69
C CYS A 88 -5.80 -2.18 7.08
N THR A 89 -5.51 -3.46 7.24
CA THR A 89 -4.16 -3.99 7.47
C THR A 89 -3.70 -4.86 6.32
N ILE A 90 -2.49 -4.60 5.80
CA ILE A 90 -1.87 -5.38 4.73
C ILE A 90 -0.55 -5.94 5.23
N GLY A 91 -0.43 -7.27 5.25
CA GLY A 91 0.77 -7.98 5.66
C GLY A 91 1.94 -7.81 4.68
N LYS A 92 3.15 -7.91 5.22
CA LYS A 92 4.39 -7.70 4.46
C LYS A 92 4.51 -8.63 3.25
N HIS A 93 5.32 -8.21 2.27
CA HIS A 93 5.57 -8.96 1.04
C HIS A 93 4.31 -9.36 0.28
N SER A 94 3.24 -8.55 0.36
CA SER A 94 2.01 -8.78 -0.38
C SER A 94 1.94 -7.89 -1.62
N LEU A 95 1.10 -8.28 -2.57
CA LEU A 95 0.83 -7.51 -3.77
C LEU A 95 -0.68 -7.23 -3.86
N ILE A 96 -1.03 -5.96 -3.88
CA ILE A 96 -2.38 -5.48 -4.15
C ILE A 96 -2.44 -5.12 -5.63
N GLY A 97 -3.20 -5.86 -6.39
CA GLY A 97 -3.32 -5.69 -7.83
C GLY A 97 -3.93 -4.33 -8.21
N MET A 98 -3.62 -3.87 -9.43
CA MET A 98 -4.09 -2.59 -9.98
C MET A 98 -5.62 -2.46 -9.89
N GLY A 99 -6.10 -1.28 -9.47
CA GLY A 99 -7.53 -0.98 -9.37
C GLY A 99 -8.30 -1.77 -8.31
N SER A 100 -7.61 -2.48 -7.40
CA SER A 100 -8.29 -3.21 -6.30
C SER A 100 -8.78 -2.24 -5.23
N ILE A 101 -9.84 -2.65 -4.53
CA ILE A 101 -10.44 -1.89 -3.43
C ILE A 101 -10.38 -2.74 -2.15
N ILE A 102 -9.71 -2.22 -1.11
CA ILE A 102 -9.59 -2.87 0.20
C ILE A 102 -10.29 -1.98 1.23
N LEU A 103 -11.33 -2.50 1.87
CA LEU A 103 -12.19 -1.71 2.76
C LEU A 103 -11.85 -1.88 4.24
N ASP A 104 -12.50 -1.06 5.08
CA ASP A 104 -12.26 -0.95 6.52
C ASP A 104 -12.21 -2.30 7.23
N ARG A 105 -11.25 -2.46 8.14
CA ARG A 105 -11.02 -3.66 8.95
C ARG A 105 -10.74 -4.93 8.13
N ALA A 106 -10.51 -4.80 6.83
CA ALA A 106 -9.99 -5.92 6.06
C ALA A 106 -8.55 -6.22 6.50
N GLU A 107 -8.22 -7.50 6.58
CA GLU A 107 -6.89 -7.99 6.93
C GLU A 107 -6.36 -8.85 5.78
N ILE A 108 -5.30 -8.41 5.14
CA ILE A 108 -4.58 -9.18 4.11
C ILE A 108 -3.36 -9.79 4.78
N GLY A 109 -3.24 -11.11 4.75
CA GLY A 109 -2.08 -11.82 5.29
C GLY A 109 -0.78 -11.54 4.53
N GLU A 110 0.35 -11.97 5.10
CA GLU A 110 1.67 -11.84 4.49
C GLU A 110 1.80 -12.67 3.21
N ASN A 111 2.70 -12.28 2.31
CA ASN A 111 2.98 -13.03 1.07
C ASN A 111 1.69 -13.38 0.32
N THR A 112 0.79 -12.43 0.16
CA THR A 112 -0.55 -12.64 -0.42
C THR A 112 -0.71 -11.78 -1.67
N ILE A 113 -1.36 -12.31 -2.70
CA ILE A 113 -1.72 -11.56 -3.90
C ILE A 113 -3.23 -11.30 -3.89
N VAL A 114 -3.61 -10.04 -3.95
CA VAL A 114 -4.97 -9.61 -4.32
C VAL A 114 -4.95 -9.31 -5.82
N GLY A 115 -5.71 -10.08 -6.61
CA GLY A 115 -5.76 -9.91 -8.07
C GLY A 115 -6.31 -8.54 -8.47
N ALA A 116 -5.87 -8.04 -9.63
CA ALA A 116 -6.30 -6.73 -10.14
C ALA A 116 -7.84 -6.59 -10.21
N GLY A 117 -8.36 -5.39 -9.92
CA GLY A 117 -9.79 -5.09 -9.94
C GLY A 117 -10.62 -5.79 -8.86
N SER A 118 -9.99 -6.39 -7.86
CA SER A 118 -10.70 -7.12 -6.80
C SER A 118 -11.29 -6.18 -5.74
N LEU A 119 -12.40 -6.60 -5.14
CA LEU A 119 -13.00 -5.94 -3.98
C LEU A 119 -12.85 -6.83 -2.75
N VAL A 120 -12.06 -6.40 -1.76
CA VAL A 120 -12.00 -7.01 -0.43
C VAL A 120 -12.94 -6.26 0.50
N PRO A 121 -14.09 -6.85 0.87
CA PRO A 121 -15.10 -6.17 1.69
C PRO A 121 -14.61 -5.89 3.10
N GLN A 122 -15.30 -4.96 3.74
CA GLN A 122 -15.09 -4.59 5.13
C GLN A 122 -15.05 -5.81 6.07
N GLY A 123 -14.03 -5.83 6.95
CA GLY A 123 -13.85 -6.90 7.95
C GLY A 123 -13.42 -8.24 7.37
N LYS A 124 -13.19 -8.35 6.07
CA LYS A 124 -12.77 -9.60 5.44
C LYS A 124 -11.32 -9.93 5.80
N LYS A 125 -11.10 -11.18 6.23
CA LYS A 125 -9.75 -11.70 6.46
C LYS A 125 -9.34 -12.61 5.31
N ILE A 126 -8.22 -12.27 4.68
CA ILE A 126 -7.56 -13.08 3.65
C ILE A 126 -6.31 -13.69 4.29
N PRO A 127 -6.17 -15.03 4.30
CA PRO A 127 -5.03 -15.68 4.93
C PRO A 127 -3.71 -15.37 4.20
N SER A 128 -2.58 -15.64 4.89
CA SER A 128 -1.25 -15.51 4.30
C SER A 128 -1.01 -16.55 3.20
N GLY A 129 -0.17 -16.21 2.24
CA GLY A 129 0.34 -17.15 1.25
C GLY A 129 -0.66 -17.56 0.16
N VAL A 130 -1.68 -16.75 -0.13
CA VAL A 130 -2.71 -17.08 -1.10
C VAL A 130 -2.85 -16.05 -2.23
N LEU A 131 -3.38 -16.50 -3.36
CA LEU A 131 -3.99 -15.64 -4.37
C LEU A 131 -5.48 -15.53 -4.07
N CYS A 132 -5.99 -14.31 -3.91
CA CYS A 132 -7.42 -14.03 -3.88
C CYS A 132 -7.79 -13.05 -4.99
N MET A 133 -9.00 -13.17 -5.54
CA MET A 133 -9.51 -12.27 -6.57
C MET A 133 -11.03 -12.27 -6.65
N GLY A 134 -11.57 -11.27 -7.34
CA GLY A 134 -13.00 -11.12 -7.64
C GLY A 134 -13.68 -10.01 -6.83
N SER A 135 -14.98 -9.83 -7.08
CA SER A 135 -15.84 -8.85 -6.38
C SER A 135 -17.12 -9.54 -5.90
N PRO A 136 -17.21 -9.96 -4.63
CA PRO A 136 -16.18 -9.89 -3.59
C PRO A 136 -15.01 -10.87 -3.81
N ALA A 137 -13.83 -10.52 -3.31
CA ALA A 137 -12.62 -11.34 -3.43
C ALA A 137 -12.75 -12.67 -2.66
N LYS A 138 -12.34 -13.75 -3.30
CA LYS A 138 -12.28 -15.10 -2.73
C LYS A 138 -10.89 -15.69 -2.94
N VAL A 139 -10.46 -16.54 -2.01
CA VAL A 139 -9.23 -17.32 -2.16
C VAL A 139 -9.39 -18.27 -3.36
N VAL A 140 -8.42 -18.25 -4.26
CA VAL A 140 -8.38 -19.06 -5.48
C VAL A 140 -7.43 -20.25 -5.31
N ARG A 141 -6.22 -19.99 -4.79
CA ARG A 141 -5.18 -20.99 -4.55
C ARG A 141 -4.12 -20.48 -3.59
N GLU A 142 -3.30 -21.39 -3.10
CA GLU A 142 -2.05 -21.03 -2.45
C GLU A 142 -1.03 -20.46 -3.45
N LEU A 143 -0.13 -19.62 -2.98
CA LEU A 143 0.98 -19.13 -3.79
C LEU A 143 2.08 -20.17 -3.93
N THR A 144 2.63 -20.27 -5.13
CA THR A 144 3.87 -21.00 -5.39
C THR A 144 5.08 -20.20 -4.92
N GLU A 145 6.25 -20.83 -4.83
CA GLU A 145 7.51 -20.11 -4.53
C GLU A 145 7.87 -19.12 -5.65
N GLU A 146 7.47 -19.40 -6.89
CA GLU A 146 7.64 -18.47 -8.02
C GLU A 146 6.78 -17.22 -7.87
N ASP A 147 5.51 -17.35 -7.45
CA ASP A 147 4.66 -16.20 -7.12
C ASP A 147 5.30 -15.31 -6.05
N LYS A 148 5.76 -15.91 -4.95
CA LYS A 148 6.41 -15.19 -3.84
C LYS A 148 7.70 -14.51 -4.29
N LYS A 149 8.49 -15.17 -5.14
CA LYS A 149 9.69 -14.59 -5.74
C LYS A 149 9.34 -13.38 -6.61
N SER A 150 8.32 -13.49 -7.45
CA SER A 150 7.85 -12.40 -8.30
C SER A 150 7.41 -11.17 -7.51
N ILE A 151 6.71 -11.35 -6.37
CA ILE A 151 6.34 -10.24 -5.49
C ILE A 151 7.57 -9.49 -4.98
N ARG A 152 8.58 -10.24 -4.52
CA ARG A 152 9.83 -9.65 -4.01
C ARG A 152 10.61 -8.91 -5.11
N GLU A 153 10.78 -9.54 -6.26
CA GLU A 153 11.47 -8.94 -7.42
C GLU A 153 10.79 -7.64 -7.87
N ASN A 154 9.45 -7.60 -7.81
CA ASN A 154 8.70 -6.38 -8.12
C ASN A 154 8.96 -5.26 -7.10
N ALA A 155 8.95 -5.57 -5.79
CA ALA A 155 9.28 -4.59 -4.76
C ALA A 155 10.72 -4.05 -4.92
N GLU A 156 11.70 -4.92 -5.19
CA GLU A 156 13.07 -4.54 -5.46
C GLU A 156 13.22 -3.71 -6.74
N HIS A 157 12.44 -4.02 -7.78
CA HIS A 157 12.41 -3.23 -9.01
C HIS A 157 11.97 -1.79 -8.73
N TYR A 158 10.85 -1.60 -8.01
CA TYR A 158 10.37 -0.28 -7.64
C TYR A 158 11.33 0.47 -6.72
N LEU A 159 12.01 -0.24 -5.82
CA LEU A 159 13.06 0.34 -4.98
C LEU A 159 14.25 0.85 -5.82
N ARG A 160 14.70 0.11 -6.83
CA ARG A 160 15.75 0.58 -7.75
C ARG A 160 15.26 1.77 -8.57
N LEU A 161 14.05 1.69 -9.11
CA LEU A 161 13.48 2.73 -9.95
C LEU A 161 13.30 4.05 -9.18
N SER A 162 12.83 4.01 -7.93
CA SER A 162 12.68 5.20 -7.10
C SER A 162 14.01 5.91 -6.84
N LYS A 163 15.11 5.16 -6.69
CA LYS A 163 16.46 5.72 -6.54
C LYS A 163 16.95 6.43 -7.79
N GLU A 164 16.53 5.99 -8.98
CA GLU A 164 16.87 6.71 -10.23
C GLU A 164 16.14 8.07 -10.31
N TYR A 165 14.88 8.12 -9.85
CA TYR A 165 14.13 9.39 -9.77
C TYR A 165 14.70 10.36 -8.72
N ASN A 166 15.31 9.88 -7.65
CA ASN A 166 15.92 10.71 -6.60
C ASN A 166 17.32 11.27 -6.98
N LYS A 167 17.91 10.84 -8.08
CA LYS A 167 19.23 11.33 -8.57
C LYS A 167 19.20 12.71 -9.24
N LYS A 168 18.11 13.44 -9.13
CA LYS A 168 17.97 14.78 -9.76
C LYS A 168 18.67 15.86 -8.94
#